data_3f7ff6f77219efbbef84b35a7f38688a
#
_entry.id   3f7ff6f77219efbbef84b35a7f38688a
#
_cell.length_a   1.000
_cell.length_b   1.000
_cell.length_c   1.000
_cell.angle_alpha   90.00
_cell.angle_beta   90.00
_cell.angle_gamma   90.00
#
_symmetry.space_group_name_H-M   'P 1'
#
loop_
_entity.id
_entity.type
_entity.pdbx_description
1 polymer ?
#
loop_
_entity_poly.entity_id
_entity_poly.type
_entity_poly.pdbx_seq_one_letter_code
_entity_poly.pdbx_strand_id
1 'polypeptide(L)'
;FIDHGTGIVIGETTEIGDYVKLYQGVTLGALSTRKGQQLSGKKRHPTIGDHVTIYANSTILGGETVIGCDSIIGGNSFITESVPAHTRVSIKSPELTLS
;
A
#
# COMPACT_ATOMS: atom_id res chain seq x y z
N PHE A 1 -6.26 8.96 8.90
CA PHE A 1 -7.30 8.20 9.61
C PHE A 1 -7.07 6.70 9.48
N ILE A 2 -6.97 6.04 10.59
CA ILE A 2 -6.77 4.60 10.63
C ILE A 2 -7.98 3.97 11.28
N ASP A 3 -8.74 3.22 10.48
CA ASP A 3 -9.95 2.61 10.95
C ASP A 3 -9.62 1.29 11.66
N HIS A 4 -10.02 1.21 12.92
CA HIS A 4 -9.79 0.06 13.80
C HIS A 4 -8.36 -0.15 14.24
N GLY A 5 -7.38 0.15 13.43
CA GLY A 5 -5.98 0.09 13.84
C GLY A 5 -5.42 -1.29 14.12
N THR A 6 -6.22 -2.33 14.07
CA THR A 6 -5.79 -3.66 14.45
C THR A 6 -5.09 -4.33 13.27
N GLY A 7 -3.87 -4.82 13.50
CA GLY A 7 -3.14 -5.55 12.49
C GLY A 7 -2.55 -4.71 11.38
N ILE A 8 -2.59 -3.38 11.51
CA ILE A 8 -2.00 -2.52 10.51
C ILE A 8 -0.52 -2.38 10.78
N VAL A 9 0.28 -2.58 9.75
CA VAL A 9 1.74 -2.46 9.85
C VAL A 9 2.19 -1.32 8.95
N ILE A 10 2.82 -0.32 9.53
CA ILE A 10 3.29 0.85 8.79
C ILE A 10 4.78 1.00 9.03
N GLY A 11 5.56 0.88 7.96
CA GLY A 11 7.00 1.00 8.07
C GLY A 11 7.43 2.42 8.41
N GLU A 12 8.58 2.56 9.01
CA GLU A 12 8.97 3.84 9.60
C GLU A 12 9.25 4.94 8.58
N THR A 13 9.57 4.58 7.33
CA THR A 13 9.80 5.62 6.31
C THR A 13 8.56 5.85 5.44
N THR A 14 7.43 5.29 5.81
CA THR A 14 6.18 5.48 5.08
C THR A 14 5.72 6.92 5.23
N GLU A 15 5.28 7.52 4.13
CA GLU A 15 4.67 8.84 4.15
C GLU A 15 3.21 8.69 3.82
N ILE A 16 2.37 9.30 4.62
CA ILE A 16 0.93 9.19 4.47
C ILE A 16 0.34 10.59 4.43
N GLY A 17 -0.43 10.86 3.38
CA GLY A 17 -1.06 12.15 3.23
C GLY A 17 -2.26 12.33 4.14
N ASP A 18 -3.09 13.34 3.82
CA ASP A 18 -4.24 13.69 4.64
C ASP A 18 -5.46 12.86 4.23
N TYR A 19 -6.30 12.59 5.22
CA TYR A 19 -7.59 11.92 4.99
C TYR A 19 -7.45 10.55 4.37
N VAL A 20 -6.37 9.85 4.71
CA VAL A 20 -6.14 8.48 4.25
C VAL A 20 -6.89 7.53 5.16
N LYS A 21 -7.54 6.52 4.58
CA LYS A 21 -8.22 5.48 5.34
C LYS A 21 -7.50 4.16 5.14
N LEU A 22 -7.11 3.54 6.24
CA LEU A 22 -6.46 2.23 6.22
C LEU A 22 -7.31 1.27 7.04
N TYR A 23 -7.70 0.18 6.42
CA TYR A 23 -8.50 -0.83 7.09
C TYR A 23 -7.60 -1.88 7.72
N GLN A 24 -8.17 -2.81 8.46
CA GLN A 24 -7.38 -3.78 9.20
C GLN A 24 -6.55 -4.66 8.27
N GLY A 25 -5.40 -5.10 8.75
CA GLY A 25 -4.55 -6.00 8.00
C GLY A 25 -3.74 -5.37 6.89
N VAL A 26 -3.80 -4.04 6.75
CA VAL A 26 -3.01 -3.35 5.73
C VAL A 26 -1.55 -3.33 6.14
N THR A 27 -0.66 -3.58 5.18
CA THR A 27 0.78 -3.54 5.41
C THR A 27 1.41 -2.57 4.43
N LEU A 28 2.12 -1.58 4.96
CA LEU A 28 2.90 -0.64 4.17
C LEU A 28 4.36 -0.91 4.52
N GLY A 29 5.03 -1.68 3.68
CA GLY A 29 6.31 -2.23 4.03
C GLY A 29 7.40 -2.02 3.02
N ALA A 30 8.54 -2.60 3.29
CA ALA A 30 9.69 -2.53 2.41
C ALA A 30 9.69 -3.71 1.47
N LEU A 31 10.09 -3.45 0.23
CA LEU A 31 10.29 -4.51 -0.73
C LEU A 31 11.66 -5.12 -0.47
N SER A 32 11.68 -6.40 -0.17
CA SER A 32 12.92 -7.08 0.15
C SER A 32 13.69 -7.39 -1.12
N THR A 33 14.91 -6.88 -1.21
CA THR A 33 15.77 -7.14 -2.36
C THR A 33 17.18 -7.40 -1.85
N ARG A 34 18.02 -7.88 -2.74
CA ARG A 34 19.42 -8.06 -2.37
C ARG A 34 20.07 -6.76 -1.98
N LYS A 35 19.63 -5.68 -2.57
CA LYS A 35 20.23 -4.39 -2.31
C LYS A 35 19.57 -3.67 -1.15
N GLY A 36 18.62 -4.33 -0.50
CA GLY A 36 17.90 -3.69 0.58
C GLY A 36 18.80 -3.17 1.68
N GLN A 37 19.82 -3.94 2.01
CA GLN A 37 20.73 -3.53 3.07
C GLN A 37 21.52 -2.29 2.71
N GLN A 38 21.81 -2.12 1.43
CA GLN A 38 22.55 -0.97 0.96
C GLN A 38 21.73 0.29 0.97
N LEU A 39 20.43 0.13 1.13
CA LEU A 39 19.51 1.25 1.18
C LEU A 39 19.23 1.70 2.61
N SER A 40 20.01 1.20 3.54
CA SER A 40 19.88 1.58 4.94
C SER A 40 19.93 3.09 5.05
N GLY A 41 18.96 3.66 5.76
CA GLY A 41 18.89 5.11 5.90
C GLY A 41 18.11 5.81 4.80
N LYS A 42 17.74 5.09 3.75
CA LYS A 42 16.95 5.67 2.68
C LYS A 42 15.50 5.26 2.82
N LYS A 43 14.66 5.97 2.09
CA LYS A 43 13.23 5.63 2.11
C LYS A 43 13.04 4.26 1.48
N ARG A 44 12.44 3.36 2.25
CA ARG A 44 12.19 2.00 1.77
C ARG A 44 10.75 1.56 1.94
N HIS A 45 9.89 2.49 2.35
CA HIS A 45 8.47 2.21 2.53
C HIS A 45 7.66 3.15 1.64
N PRO A 46 6.43 2.77 1.26
CA PRO A 46 5.69 3.51 0.25
C PRO A 46 5.22 4.88 0.71
N THR A 47 4.81 5.69 -0.26
CA THR A 47 4.19 6.99 -0.02
C THR A 47 2.72 6.90 -0.44
N ILE A 48 1.84 7.32 0.44
CA ILE A 48 0.40 7.28 0.20
C ILE A 48 -0.09 8.71 0.07
N GLY A 49 -0.72 9.02 -1.06
CA GLY A 49 -1.23 10.36 -1.30
C GLY A 49 -2.48 10.67 -0.49
N ASP A 50 -2.99 11.89 -0.67
CA ASP A 50 -4.16 12.34 0.07
C ASP A 50 -5.42 11.62 -0.37
N HIS A 51 -6.35 11.43 0.56
CA HIS A 51 -7.67 10.88 0.27
C HIS A 51 -7.62 9.47 -0.34
N VAL A 52 -6.57 8.72 -0.04
CA VAL A 52 -6.44 7.34 -0.49
C VAL A 52 -7.16 6.43 0.49
N THR A 53 -7.85 5.43 -0.04
CA THR A 53 -8.48 4.42 0.78
C THR A 53 -7.87 3.07 0.45
N ILE A 54 -7.40 2.36 1.47
CA ILE A 54 -6.79 1.04 1.30
C ILE A 54 -7.59 0.06 2.12
N TYR A 55 -8.26 -0.85 1.44
CA TYR A 55 -9.13 -1.81 2.12
C TYR A 55 -8.35 -2.95 2.73
N ALA A 56 -9.04 -3.78 3.46
CA ALA A 56 -8.43 -4.74 4.38
C ALA A 56 -7.47 -5.71 3.70
N ASN A 57 -6.42 -6.05 4.41
CA ASN A 57 -5.46 -7.10 4.05
C ASN A 57 -4.68 -6.80 2.78
N SER A 58 -4.60 -5.55 2.38
CA SER A 58 -3.78 -5.16 1.24
C SER A 58 -2.35 -4.93 1.67
N THR A 59 -1.42 -5.22 0.79
CA THR A 59 0.01 -5.07 1.05
C THR A 59 0.60 -4.15 -0.01
N ILE A 60 1.28 -3.09 0.42
CA ILE A 60 1.93 -2.16 -0.48
C ILE A 60 3.39 -2.04 -0.06
N LEU A 61 4.28 -2.32 -0.98
CA LEU A 61 5.70 -2.44 -0.66
C LEU A 61 6.55 -1.56 -1.57
N GLY A 62 7.64 -1.05 -0.99
CA GLY A 62 8.69 -0.42 -1.77
C GLY A 62 8.81 1.07 -1.57
N GLY A 63 10.04 1.56 -1.40
CA GLY A 63 10.29 2.97 -1.15
C GLY A 63 9.98 3.88 -2.31
N GLU A 64 9.95 3.34 -3.53
CA GLU A 64 9.61 4.13 -4.71
C GLU A 64 8.15 4.00 -5.10
N THR A 65 7.40 3.19 -4.36
CA THR A 65 5.99 3.02 -4.64
C THR A 65 5.20 4.20 -4.11
N VAL A 66 4.44 4.83 -4.98
CA VAL A 66 3.61 5.98 -4.63
C VAL A 66 2.17 5.67 -5.03
N ILE A 67 1.28 5.75 -4.07
CA ILE A 67 -0.15 5.61 -4.35
C ILE A 67 -0.71 7.01 -4.51
N GLY A 68 -1.14 7.34 -5.73
CA GLY A 68 -1.58 8.69 -6.03
C GLY A 68 -2.84 9.09 -5.30
N CYS A 69 -3.08 10.39 -5.21
CA CYS A 69 -4.22 10.93 -4.49
C CYS A 69 -5.53 10.39 -5.00
N ASP A 70 -6.50 10.26 -4.10
CA ASP A 70 -7.87 9.87 -4.46
C ASP A 70 -7.96 8.49 -5.08
N SER A 71 -6.98 7.64 -4.81
CA SER A 71 -7.01 6.26 -5.29
C SER A 71 -7.68 5.35 -4.28
N ILE A 72 -8.23 4.26 -4.78
CA ILE A 72 -8.87 3.26 -3.94
C ILE A 72 -8.21 1.93 -4.21
N ILE A 73 -7.66 1.33 -3.15
CA ILE A 73 -6.99 0.05 -3.26
C ILE A 73 -7.92 -1.01 -2.68
N GLY A 74 -8.40 -1.90 -3.53
CA GLY A 74 -9.31 -2.95 -3.10
C GLY A 74 -8.65 -3.91 -2.14
N GLY A 75 -9.47 -4.63 -1.38
CA GLY A 75 -8.95 -5.55 -0.37
C GLY A 75 -8.12 -6.67 -0.98
N ASN A 76 -7.16 -7.14 -0.21
CA ASN A 76 -6.28 -8.25 -0.57
C ASN A 76 -5.39 -7.96 -1.77
N SER A 77 -5.17 -6.69 -2.09
CA SER A 77 -4.27 -6.31 -3.18
C SER A 77 -2.83 -6.46 -2.75
N PHE A 78 -1.96 -6.76 -3.70
CA PHE A 78 -0.54 -6.84 -3.45
C PHE A 78 0.15 -5.92 -4.45
N ILE A 79 0.67 -4.79 -3.97
CA ILE A 79 1.15 -3.73 -4.83
C ILE A 79 2.61 -3.46 -4.55
N THR A 80 3.43 -3.55 -5.59
CA THR A 80 4.85 -3.25 -5.50
C THR A 80 5.27 -2.16 -6.48
N GLU A 81 4.31 -1.54 -7.16
CA GLU A 81 4.57 -0.48 -8.11
C GLU A 81 3.62 0.67 -7.86
N SER A 82 4.00 1.84 -8.32
CA SER A 82 3.19 3.03 -8.11
C SER A 82 1.84 2.94 -8.79
N VAL A 83 0.86 3.59 -8.19
CA VAL A 83 -0.50 3.67 -8.72
C VAL A 83 -0.80 5.13 -8.99
N PRO A 84 -1.23 5.48 -10.20
CA PRO A 84 -1.54 6.87 -10.52
C PRO A 84 -2.70 7.39 -9.68
N ALA A 85 -2.82 8.70 -9.62
CA ALA A 85 -3.92 9.33 -8.90
C ALA A 85 -5.26 8.93 -9.54
N HIS A 86 -6.29 8.96 -8.71
CA HIS A 86 -7.66 8.71 -9.16
C HIS A 86 -7.85 7.33 -9.79
N THR A 87 -7.11 6.35 -9.27
CA THR A 87 -7.14 5.00 -9.81
C THR A 87 -7.81 4.06 -8.81
N ARG A 88 -8.61 3.16 -9.32
CA ARG A 88 -9.18 2.11 -8.50
C ARG A 88 -8.51 0.79 -8.84
N VAL A 89 -7.90 0.17 -7.85
CA VAL A 89 -7.26 -1.13 -8.00
C VAL A 89 -8.19 -2.19 -7.43
N SER A 90 -8.44 -3.24 -8.18
CA SER A 90 -9.23 -4.34 -7.67
C SER A 90 -8.59 -5.64 -8.14
N ILE A 91 -8.82 -6.70 -7.37
CA ILE A 91 -8.29 -8.01 -7.69
C ILE A 91 -9.36 -8.82 -8.36
N LYS A 92 -9.01 -9.43 -9.48
CA LYS A 92 -9.87 -10.42 -10.08
C LYS A 92 -9.58 -11.75 -9.43
N SER A 93 -10.63 -12.42 -9.05
CA SER A 93 -10.48 -13.72 -8.41
C SER A 93 -10.05 -14.74 -9.45
N PRO A 94 -8.93 -15.44 -9.22
CA PRO A 94 -8.48 -16.43 -10.20
C PRO A 94 -9.49 -17.52 -10.45
N GLU A 95 -10.20 -17.93 -9.44
CA GLU A 95 -11.15 -19.00 -9.62
C GLU A 95 -12.29 -18.59 -10.54
N LEU A 96 -12.57 -17.31 -10.61
CA LEU A 96 -13.61 -16.85 -11.53
C LEU A 96 -13.14 -16.94 -12.96
N THR A 97 -11.86 -16.83 -13.19
CA THR A 97 -11.33 -16.95 -14.53
C THR A 97 -11.24 -18.39 -14.97
N LEU A 98 -11.21 -19.30 -14.02
CA LEU A 98 -11.14 -20.71 -14.33
C LEU A 98 -12.48 -21.29 -14.71
N SER A 99 -13.49 -20.66 -14.24
CA SER A 99 -14.81 -21.16 -14.52
C SER A 99 -15.27 -20.75 -15.87
#